data_1e16a639814923fadb61ad3be9a18134
#
_entry.id   1e16a639814923fadb61ad3be9a18134
#
_cell.length_a   1.000
_cell.length_b   1.000
_cell.length_c   1.000
_cell.angle_alpha   90.00
_cell.angle_beta   90.00
_cell.angle_gamma   90.00
#
_symmetry.space_group_name_H-M   'P 1'
#
loop_
_entity.id
_entity.type
_entity.pdbx_description
1 polymer ?
#
loop_
_entity_poly.entity_id
_entity_poly.type
_entity_poly.pdbx_seq_one_letter_code
_entity_poly.pdbx_strand_id
1 'polypeptide(L)'
;MRMVHQLKVGEAAPDFTLKDAKKNEVSLSSFKGKQNVMLAFFPLAFTPVXQAELSAYNADMQKFADYNTQVLGISTDSLFTLAAFSEKCGGLGYPLLSDFWPHGQVSLKYGVLREEGFPQRAVFIIDKQGNLNTIKLYELRQQPDNEELLAIVRKL
;
A
#
# COMPACT_ATOMS: atom_id res chain seq x y z
N MET A 1 22.85 -14.85 -2.68
CA MET A 1 22.06 -13.88 -1.94
C MET A 1 21.80 -12.64 -2.78
N ARG A 2 20.58 -12.18 -2.78
CA ARG A 2 20.22 -11.00 -3.56
C ARG A 2 20.39 -9.74 -2.73
N MET A 3 21.04 -8.75 -3.33
CA MET A 3 21.22 -7.45 -2.70
C MET A 3 20.10 -6.52 -3.13
N VAL A 4 19.46 -5.90 -2.16
CA VAL A 4 18.38 -4.96 -2.43
C VAL A 4 18.71 -3.64 -1.75
N HIS A 5 18.58 -2.56 -2.50
CA HIS A 5 18.81 -1.23 -1.93
C HIS A 5 17.78 -0.98 -0.84
N GLN A 6 18.25 -0.61 0.34
CA GLN A 6 17.36 -0.29 1.43
C GLN A 6 16.89 1.16 1.30
N LEU A 7 15.59 1.35 1.20
CA LEU A 7 15.02 2.67 1.03
C LEU A 7 15.12 3.49 2.30
N LYS A 8 15.28 4.78 2.12
CA LYS A 8 15.39 5.72 3.24
C LYS A 8 14.44 6.90 3.02
N VAL A 9 13.98 7.45 4.12
CA VAL A 9 13.19 8.67 4.08
C VAL A 9 13.96 9.74 3.33
N GLY A 10 13.28 10.46 2.45
CA GLY A 10 13.88 11.50 1.62
C GLY A 10 14.21 11.04 0.21
N GLU A 11 14.33 9.74 -0.02
CA GLU A 11 14.60 9.24 -1.36
C GLU A 11 13.34 9.23 -2.21
N ALA A 12 13.51 9.25 -3.52
CA ALA A 12 12.38 9.08 -4.43
C ALA A 12 11.81 7.68 -4.24
N ALA A 13 10.49 7.59 -4.13
CA ALA A 13 9.82 6.30 -4.03
C ALA A 13 9.93 5.57 -5.37
N PRO A 14 10.30 4.28 -5.37
CA PRO A 14 10.39 3.55 -6.64
C PRO A 14 9.05 3.52 -7.37
N ASP A 15 9.07 3.85 -8.66
CA ASP A 15 7.85 3.83 -9.46
C ASP A 15 7.43 2.40 -9.75
N PHE A 16 6.16 2.24 -10.05
CA PHE A 16 5.61 0.94 -10.45
C PHE A 16 4.32 1.17 -11.22
N THR A 17 3.91 0.14 -11.94
CA THR A 17 2.59 0.07 -12.57
C THR A 17 2.04 -1.31 -12.29
N LEU A 18 0.89 -1.36 -11.63
CA LEU A 18 0.23 -2.61 -11.28
C LEU A 18 -1.24 -2.50 -11.63
N LYS A 19 -1.88 -3.64 -11.83
CA LYS A 19 -3.33 -3.66 -12.05
C LYS A 19 -4.05 -3.73 -10.72
N ASP A 20 -5.17 -3.02 -10.65
CA ASP A 20 -6.01 -3.10 -9.46
C ASP A 20 -7.06 -4.20 -9.62
N ALA A 21 -7.88 -4.37 -8.58
CA ALA A 21 -8.90 -5.42 -8.54
C ALA A 21 -9.96 -5.24 -9.65
N LYS A 22 -10.05 -4.05 -10.23
CA LYS A 22 -10.99 -3.77 -11.32
C LYS A 22 -10.30 -3.82 -12.68
N LYS A 23 -9.05 -4.31 -12.71
CA LYS A 23 -8.24 -4.47 -13.92
C LYS A 23 -7.72 -3.18 -14.53
N ASN A 24 -7.81 -2.06 -13.80
CA ASN A 24 -7.24 -0.79 -14.24
C ASN A 24 -5.77 -0.75 -13.89
N GLU A 25 -4.96 -0.17 -14.78
CA GLU A 25 -3.55 0.06 -14.47
C GLU A 25 -3.41 1.28 -13.57
N VAL A 26 -2.59 1.15 -12.53
CA VAL A 26 -2.30 2.24 -11.61
C VAL A 26 -0.79 2.40 -11.53
N SER A 27 -0.30 3.60 -11.84
CA SER A 27 1.12 3.91 -11.74
C SER A 27 1.35 4.90 -10.60
N LEU A 28 2.36 4.65 -9.78
CA LEU A 28 2.67 5.58 -8.72
C LEU A 28 2.97 6.97 -9.27
N SER A 29 3.69 7.03 -10.38
CA SER A 29 4.09 8.31 -10.96
C SER A 29 2.90 9.19 -11.37
N SER A 30 1.71 8.59 -11.56
CA SER A 30 0.54 9.39 -11.95
C SER A 30 0.06 10.30 -10.84
N PHE A 31 0.50 10.07 -9.61
CA PHE A 31 0.12 10.92 -8.47
C PHE A 31 1.10 12.05 -8.23
N LYS A 32 2.29 11.98 -8.82
CA LYS A 32 3.34 12.95 -8.59
C LYS A 32 2.89 14.34 -9.05
N GLY A 33 3.06 15.32 -8.19
CA GLY A 33 2.63 16.69 -8.45
C GLY A 33 1.16 16.92 -8.14
N LYS A 34 0.44 15.88 -7.73
CA LYS A 34 -1.01 15.97 -7.54
C LYS A 34 -1.44 15.60 -6.12
N GLN A 35 -1.01 14.42 -5.64
CA GLN A 35 -1.46 13.91 -4.34
C GLN A 35 -0.32 13.23 -3.62
N ASN A 36 -0.42 13.21 -2.28
CA ASN A 36 0.37 12.28 -1.49
C ASN A 36 -0.21 10.89 -1.66
N VAL A 37 0.61 9.87 -1.42
CA VAL A 37 0.16 8.48 -1.50
C VAL A 37 0.50 7.78 -0.19
N MET A 38 -0.48 7.07 0.37
CA MET A 38 -0.21 6.13 1.46
C MET A 38 -0.28 4.74 0.86
N LEU A 39 0.88 4.11 0.73
CA LEU A 39 1.01 2.79 0.12
C LEU A 39 1.10 1.76 1.22
N ALA A 40 0.08 0.91 1.32
CA ALA A 40 -0.01 -0.06 2.40
C ALA A 40 0.20 -1.47 1.83
N PHE A 41 1.36 -2.05 2.14
CA PHE A 41 1.62 -3.45 1.81
C PHE A 41 1.00 -4.33 2.88
N PHE A 42 0.29 -5.35 2.47
CA PHE A 42 -0.28 -6.30 3.43
C PHE A 42 0.03 -7.73 2.97
N PRO A 43 0.16 -8.66 3.94
CA PRO A 43 0.65 -10.00 3.58
C PRO A 43 -0.28 -10.76 2.65
N LEU A 44 -1.52 -10.98 3.05
CA LEU A 44 -2.43 -11.83 2.28
C LEU A 44 -3.87 -11.42 2.54
N ALA A 45 -4.65 -11.38 1.47
CA ALA A 45 -6.10 -11.20 1.55
C ALA A 45 -6.72 -12.36 2.33
N PHE A 46 -7.91 -12.14 2.85
CA PHE A 46 -8.70 -13.13 3.56
C PHE A 46 -8.09 -13.58 4.89
N THR A 47 -7.29 -12.68 5.49
CA THR A 47 -6.78 -12.92 6.83
C THR A 47 -7.37 -11.87 7.77
N PRO A 48 -7.50 -12.16 9.06
CA PRO A 48 -8.23 -11.25 9.96
C PRO A 48 -7.64 -9.86 10.05
N VAL A 49 -6.34 -9.74 10.17
CA VAL A 49 -5.71 -8.43 10.27
C VAL A 49 -5.82 -7.62 8.98
N UNK A 50 -5.75 -8.07 7.87
CA UNK A 50 -5.87 -7.53 6.78
C UNK A 50 -7.08 -7.02 6.65
N GLN A 51 -8.04 -7.87 6.87
CA GLN A 51 -9.41 -7.41 6.71
C GLN A 51 -9.69 -6.18 7.58
N ALA A 52 -9.28 -6.24 8.84
CA ALA A 52 -9.49 -5.11 9.75
C ALA A 52 -8.75 -3.87 9.28
N GLU A 53 -7.52 -4.05 8.81
CA GLU A 53 -6.71 -2.93 8.34
C GLU A 53 -7.35 -2.24 7.16
N LEU A 54 -7.71 -3.01 6.13
CA LEU A 54 -8.24 -2.42 4.90
C LEU A 54 -9.61 -1.80 5.11
N SER A 55 -10.42 -2.42 5.97
CA SER A 55 -11.72 -1.85 6.30
C SER A 55 -11.57 -0.55 7.08
N ALA A 56 -10.58 -0.46 7.97
CA ALA A 56 -10.34 0.77 8.71
C ALA A 56 -9.91 1.90 7.78
N TYR A 57 -9.05 1.60 6.79
CA TYR A 57 -8.69 2.63 5.80
C TYR A 57 -9.92 3.09 5.03
N ASN A 58 -10.81 2.16 4.71
CA ASN A 58 -12.00 2.52 3.96
C ASN A 58 -12.91 3.44 4.79
N ALA A 59 -13.04 3.13 6.06
CA ALA A 59 -13.87 3.96 6.95
C ALA A 59 -13.31 5.38 7.07
N ASP A 60 -11.98 5.51 7.01
CA ASP A 60 -11.33 6.81 7.15
C ASP A 60 -10.88 7.40 5.81
N MET A 61 -11.32 6.81 4.69
CA MET A 61 -10.83 7.22 3.38
C MET A 61 -11.02 8.71 3.12
N GLN A 62 -12.15 9.26 3.54
CA GLN A 62 -12.40 10.68 3.33
C GLN A 62 -11.45 11.54 4.16
N LYS A 63 -11.08 11.08 5.34
CA LYS A 63 -10.14 11.83 6.17
C LYS A 63 -8.77 11.92 5.50
N PHE A 64 -8.32 10.80 4.87
CA PHE A 64 -7.08 10.85 4.11
C PHE A 64 -7.21 11.77 2.89
N ALA A 65 -8.34 11.71 2.20
CA ALA A 65 -8.56 12.56 1.03
C ALA A 65 -8.58 14.04 1.42
N ASP A 66 -9.10 14.35 2.61
CA ASP A 66 -9.12 15.73 3.11
C ASP A 66 -7.70 16.29 3.25
N TYR A 67 -6.72 15.42 3.44
CA TYR A 67 -5.31 15.80 3.48
C TYR A 67 -4.59 15.43 2.19
N ASN A 68 -5.33 15.39 1.10
CA ASN A 68 -4.80 15.20 -0.26
C ASN A 68 -3.98 13.93 -0.36
N THR A 69 -4.47 12.83 0.24
CA THR A 69 -3.75 11.58 0.28
C THR A 69 -4.59 10.46 -0.30
N GLN A 70 -4.02 9.75 -1.29
CA GLN A 70 -4.64 8.57 -1.89
C GLN A 70 -4.11 7.33 -1.19
N VAL A 71 -5.03 6.49 -0.72
CA VAL A 71 -4.67 5.20 -0.14
C VAL A 71 -4.56 4.17 -1.27
N LEU A 72 -3.50 3.39 -1.27
CA LEU A 72 -3.31 2.26 -2.20
C LEU A 72 -2.92 1.05 -1.37
N GLY A 73 -3.66 -0.05 -1.52
CA GLY A 73 -3.28 -1.31 -0.87
C GLY A 73 -2.58 -2.20 -1.87
N ILE A 74 -1.61 -2.99 -1.41
CA ILE A 74 -0.85 -3.84 -2.31
C ILE A 74 -0.46 -5.14 -1.64
N SER A 75 -0.65 -6.25 -2.34
CA SER A 75 -0.21 -7.57 -1.89
C SER A 75 0.21 -8.40 -3.09
N THR A 76 0.70 -9.61 -2.84
CA THR A 76 1.05 -10.52 -3.93
C THR A 76 -0.11 -11.40 -4.36
N ASP A 77 -1.31 -11.17 -3.84
CA ASP A 77 -2.50 -11.88 -4.29
C ASP A 77 -2.82 -11.54 -5.74
N SER A 78 -3.49 -12.46 -6.43
CA SER A 78 -3.96 -12.17 -7.78
C SER A 78 -5.06 -11.11 -7.75
N LEU A 79 -5.27 -10.44 -8.89
CA LEU A 79 -6.33 -9.44 -8.93
C LEU A 79 -7.71 -10.06 -8.70
N PHE A 80 -7.88 -11.32 -9.07
CA PHE A 80 -9.16 -12.01 -8.84
C PHE A 80 -9.40 -12.22 -7.35
N THR A 81 -8.36 -12.60 -6.62
CA THR A 81 -8.46 -12.73 -5.18
C THR A 81 -8.75 -11.38 -4.53
N LEU A 82 -8.08 -10.33 -5.00
CA LEU A 82 -8.30 -8.99 -4.44
C LEU A 82 -9.72 -8.50 -4.70
N ALA A 83 -10.28 -8.81 -5.88
CA ALA A 83 -11.65 -8.42 -6.19
C ALA A 83 -12.64 -9.12 -5.24
N ALA A 84 -12.45 -10.41 -5.01
CA ALA A 84 -13.32 -11.16 -4.10
C ALA A 84 -13.18 -10.63 -2.67
N PHE A 85 -11.96 -10.29 -2.28
CA PHE A 85 -11.72 -9.79 -0.93
C PHE A 85 -12.34 -8.40 -0.72
N SER A 86 -12.24 -7.53 -1.73
CA SER A 86 -12.89 -6.23 -1.65
C SER A 86 -14.39 -6.38 -1.47
N GLU A 87 -14.97 -7.34 -2.19
CA GLU A 87 -16.40 -7.61 -2.08
C GLU A 87 -16.76 -8.11 -0.69
N LYS A 88 -15.93 -9.00 -0.14
CA LYS A 88 -16.14 -9.49 1.21
C LYS A 88 -16.11 -8.35 2.24
N CYS A 89 -15.28 -7.34 2.00
CA CYS A 89 -15.18 -6.18 2.89
C CYS A 89 -16.32 -5.16 2.67
N GLY A 90 -17.27 -5.46 1.79
CA GLY A 90 -18.38 -4.54 1.51
C GLY A 90 -18.07 -3.54 0.42
N GLY A 91 -16.96 -3.74 -0.28
CA GLY A 91 -16.49 -2.80 -1.30
C GLY A 91 -15.53 -1.80 -0.69
N LEU A 92 -14.33 -1.74 -1.24
CA LEU A 92 -13.34 -0.77 -0.79
C LEU A 92 -13.23 0.34 -1.82
N GLY A 93 -13.24 1.58 -1.37
CA GLY A 93 -13.27 2.74 -2.24
C GLY A 93 -11.92 3.20 -2.73
N TYR A 94 -10.88 2.43 -2.48
CA TYR A 94 -9.52 2.73 -2.95
C TYR A 94 -8.95 1.52 -3.66
N PRO A 95 -7.95 1.70 -4.53
CA PRO A 95 -7.43 0.58 -5.31
C PRO A 95 -6.67 -0.45 -4.46
N LEU A 96 -6.93 -1.72 -4.73
CA LEU A 96 -6.09 -2.82 -4.25
C LEU A 96 -5.27 -3.30 -5.43
N LEU A 97 -3.96 -3.25 -5.30
CA LEU A 97 -3.04 -3.51 -6.40
C LEU A 97 -2.43 -4.90 -6.28
N SER A 98 -2.34 -5.58 -7.41
CA SER A 98 -1.85 -6.96 -7.44
C SER A 98 -0.38 -6.99 -7.86
N ASP A 99 0.47 -7.40 -6.94
CA ASP A 99 1.90 -7.61 -7.19
C ASP A 99 2.15 -9.09 -7.44
N PHE A 100 1.19 -9.73 -8.12
CA PHE A 100 1.23 -11.17 -8.35
C PHE A 100 2.33 -11.57 -9.34
N TRP A 101 2.48 -10.81 -10.44
CA TRP A 101 3.46 -11.19 -11.46
C TRP A 101 4.12 -9.98 -12.10
N PRO A 102 5.43 -9.97 -12.28
CA PRO A 102 6.39 -10.96 -11.76
C PRO A 102 6.31 -10.97 -10.24
N HIS A 103 6.28 -12.16 -9.68
CA HIS A 103 5.84 -12.35 -8.30
C HIS A 103 6.60 -11.49 -7.32
N GLY A 104 5.89 -10.55 -6.68
CA GLY A 104 6.45 -9.74 -5.62
C GLY A 104 7.48 -8.72 -6.07
N GLN A 105 7.50 -8.37 -7.36
CA GLN A 105 8.54 -7.47 -7.87
C GLN A 105 8.50 -6.10 -7.19
N VAL A 106 7.31 -5.54 -6.99
CA VAL A 106 7.20 -4.25 -6.35
C VAL A 106 7.50 -4.37 -4.85
N SER A 107 7.02 -5.43 -4.22
CA SER A 107 7.34 -5.68 -2.82
C SER A 107 8.85 -5.79 -2.63
N LEU A 108 9.54 -6.40 -3.59
CA LEU A 108 10.99 -6.51 -3.54
C LEU A 108 11.65 -5.14 -3.67
N LYS A 109 11.19 -4.32 -4.61
CA LYS A 109 11.72 -2.96 -4.79
C LYS A 109 11.61 -2.15 -3.50
N TYR A 110 10.52 -2.36 -2.76
CA TYR A 110 10.29 -1.61 -1.53
C TYR A 110 10.92 -2.29 -0.31
N GLY A 111 11.62 -3.41 -0.54
CA GLY A 111 12.36 -4.08 0.52
C GLY A 111 11.49 -4.83 1.51
N VAL A 112 10.27 -5.18 1.12
CA VAL A 112 9.32 -5.82 2.05
C VAL A 112 8.89 -7.21 1.63
N LEU A 113 9.46 -7.78 0.58
CA LEU A 113 9.10 -9.14 0.17
C LEU A 113 9.75 -10.15 1.12
N ARG A 114 8.92 -10.95 1.79
CA ARG A 114 9.40 -11.98 2.71
C ARG A 114 9.80 -13.24 1.94
N GLU A 115 10.60 -14.07 2.59
CA GLU A 115 11.00 -15.35 1.99
C GLU A 115 9.81 -16.21 1.62
N GLU A 116 8.70 -16.07 2.38
CA GLU A 116 7.50 -16.86 2.11
C GLU A 116 6.77 -16.42 0.84
N GLY A 117 7.17 -15.29 0.23
CA GLY A 117 6.60 -14.86 -1.03
C GLY A 117 5.48 -13.85 -0.90
N PHE A 118 5.24 -13.35 0.29
CA PHE A 118 4.25 -12.28 0.47
C PHE A 118 4.90 -11.12 1.20
N PRO A 119 4.27 -9.91 1.15
CA PRO A 119 4.91 -8.75 1.75
C PRO A 119 4.85 -8.75 3.27
N GLN A 120 5.86 -8.19 3.86
CA GLN A 120 5.81 -7.68 5.22
C GLN A 120 4.71 -6.62 5.29
N ARG A 121 3.97 -6.57 6.41
CA ARG A 121 3.02 -5.47 6.62
C ARG A 121 3.81 -4.18 6.79
N ALA A 122 3.51 -3.19 5.96
CA ALA A 122 4.31 -1.96 5.93
C ALA A 122 3.49 -0.83 5.33
N VAL A 123 3.76 0.39 5.77
CA VAL A 123 3.15 1.58 5.20
C VAL A 123 4.25 2.54 4.77
N PHE A 124 4.19 2.97 3.52
CA PHE A 124 5.07 3.99 2.98
C PHE A 124 4.22 5.21 2.66
N ILE A 125 4.54 6.35 3.26
CA ILE A 125 3.85 7.59 2.95
C ILE A 125 4.76 8.38 2.03
N ILE A 126 4.24 8.71 0.85
CA ILE A 126 4.97 9.31 -0.24
C ILE A 126 4.37 10.69 -0.46
N ASP A 127 5.19 11.72 -0.44
CA ASP A 127 4.68 13.07 -0.56
C ASP A 127 4.35 13.42 -2.01
N LYS A 128 3.74 14.57 -2.20
CA LYS A 128 3.28 15.01 -3.51
C LYS A 128 4.42 15.13 -4.53
N GLN A 129 5.64 15.32 -4.07
CA GLN A 129 6.80 15.36 -4.96
C GLN A 129 7.32 14.00 -5.33
N GLY A 130 6.75 12.93 -4.75
CA GLY A 130 7.16 11.57 -5.05
C GLY A 130 8.25 11.04 -4.16
N ASN A 131 8.55 11.70 -3.07
CA ASN A 131 9.60 11.30 -2.16
C ASN A 131 9.04 10.60 -0.93
N LEU A 132 9.82 9.65 -0.40
CA LEU A 132 9.42 8.93 0.79
C LEU A 132 9.45 9.86 2.00
N ASN A 133 8.31 10.06 2.62
CA ASN A 133 8.21 10.84 3.85
C ASN A 133 8.31 9.95 5.07
N THR A 134 7.69 8.78 5.04
CA THR A 134 7.60 7.90 6.21
C THR A 134 7.67 6.47 5.75
N ILE A 135 8.40 5.64 6.50
CA ILE A 135 8.47 4.20 6.30
C ILE A 135 8.15 3.56 7.64
N LYS A 136 7.06 2.78 7.70
CA LYS A 136 6.68 2.08 8.92
C LYS A 136 6.53 0.60 8.64
N LEU A 137 7.26 -0.21 9.40
CA LEU A 137 7.18 -1.66 9.32
C LEU A 137 6.41 -2.17 10.53
N TYR A 138 5.56 -3.17 10.31
CA TYR A 138 4.71 -3.71 11.36
C TYR A 138 4.91 -5.21 11.48
N GLU A 139 4.64 -5.74 12.67
CA GLU A 139 4.53 -7.19 12.81
C GLU A 139 3.38 -7.70 11.97
N LEU A 140 3.43 -8.97 11.58
CA LEU A 140 2.40 -9.52 10.69
C LEU A 140 0.99 -9.38 11.27
N ARG A 141 0.85 -9.49 12.59
CA ARG A 141 -0.46 -9.41 13.23
C ARG A 141 -0.80 -8.04 13.78
N GLN A 142 0.03 -7.04 13.50
CA GLN A 142 -0.16 -5.71 14.05
C GLN A 142 -0.91 -4.83 13.06
N GLN A 143 -2.10 -4.39 13.42
CA GLN A 143 -2.87 -3.49 12.57
C GLN A 143 -2.30 -2.07 12.71
N PRO A 144 -2.00 -1.38 11.60
CA PRO A 144 -1.59 0.01 11.70
C PRO A 144 -2.66 0.89 12.33
N ASP A 145 -2.22 1.91 13.06
CA ASP A 145 -3.12 2.84 13.75
C ASP A 145 -3.42 4.01 12.82
N ASN A 146 -4.67 4.12 12.38
CA ASN A 146 -5.06 5.19 11.46
C ASN A 146 -4.83 6.58 12.02
N GLU A 147 -5.01 6.78 13.34
CA GLU A 147 -4.80 8.11 13.91
C GLU A 147 -3.35 8.54 13.76
N GLU A 148 -2.43 7.60 13.94
CA GLU A 148 -1.01 7.88 13.76
C GLU A 148 -0.71 8.25 12.31
N LEU A 149 -1.28 7.49 11.36
CA LEU A 149 -1.04 7.74 9.95
C LEU A 149 -1.67 9.07 9.51
N LEU A 150 -2.86 9.36 10.00
CA LEU A 150 -3.52 10.64 9.69
C LEU A 150 -2.71 11.82 10.22
N ALA A 151 -2.12 11.67 11.42
CA ALA A 151 -1.29 12.74 11.97
C ALA A 151 -0.10 13.04 11.06
N ILE A 152 0.44 12.00 10.41
CA ILE A 152 1.57 12.19 9.51
C ILE A 152 1.13 12.93 8.23
N VAL A 153 0.04 12.46 7.59
CA VAL A 153 -0.35 13.09 6.32
C VAL A 153 -0.88 14.51 6.52
N ARG A 154 -1.39 14.80 7.71
CA ARG A 154 -1.86 16.14 8.03
C ARG A 154 -0.74 17.18 7.91
N LYS A 155 0.49 16.77 8.10
CA LYS A 155 1.64 17.68 8.08
C LYS A 155 2.28 17.82 6.71
N LEU A 156 1.77 17.13 5.70
CA LEU A 156 2.37 17.19 4.35
C LEU A 156 1.88 18.37 3.55
#